data_6068d767f3319f34145d4907e728078c
#
_entry.id   6068d767f3319f34145d4907e728078c
#
_cell.length_a   1.000
_cell.length_b   1.000
_cell.length_c   1.000
_cell.angle_alpha   90.00
_cell.angle_beta   90.00
_cell.angle_gamma   90.00
#
_symmetry.space_group_name_H-M   'P 1'
#
loop_
_entity.id
_entity.type
_entity.pdbx_description
1 polymer ?
#
loop_
_entity_poly.entity_id
_entity_poly.type
_entity_poly.pdbx_seq_one_letter_code
_entity_poly.pdbx_strand_id
1 'polypeptide(L)'
;VEITEKAFDALKVNQHETIEICRGYMFEKLKPWLTQKGFCWYVTQITGRIQEVVEKNFELYSIKLGLPAEYIKYTRYPFHFHKLLRWVLSDYDNRIPLCKVGWKSWQKLREITPSISFSKMEHTNYFCLKCGKRIKKGSDIAIVEFYSNQRNFIFLHKGCEASANEKVSWS
;
A
#
# COMPACT_ATOMS: atom_id res chain seq x y z
N VAL A 1 -13.98 -13.60 3.01
CA VAL A 1 -14.97 -14.40 3.76
C VAL A 1 -14.32 -15.06 4.96
N GLU A 2 -13.31 -15.89 4.80
CA GLU A 2 -12.65 -16.65 5.90
C GLU A 2 -12.27 -15.78 7.12
N ILE A 3 -11.64 -14.60 6.87
CA ILE A 3 -11.28 -13.67 7.95
C ILE A 3 -12.52 -13.19 8.70
N THR A 4 -13.60 -12.90 7.97
CA THR A 4 -14.86 -12.43 8.56
C THR A 4 -15.51 -13.54 9.39
N GLU A 5 -15.52 -14.76 8.90
CA GLU A 5 -16.04 -15.92 9.61
C GLU A 5 -15.29 -16.12 10.95
N LYS A 6 -13.97 -16.16 10.92
CA LYS A 6 -13.16 -16.23 12.15
C LYS A 6 -13.42 -15.06 13.12
N ALA A 7 -13.62 -13.85 12.58
CA ALA A 7 -13.92 -12.68 13.41
C ALA A 7 -15.32 -12.79 14.03
N PHE A 8 -16.31 -13.26 13.30
CA PHE A 8 -17.67 -13.46 13.81
C PHE A 8 -17.71 -14.51 14.91
N ASP A 9 -16.98 -15.62 14.73
CA ASP A 9 -16.85 -16.67 15.75
C ASP A 9 -16.20 -16.12 17.03
N ALA A 10 -15.10 -15.38 16.88
CA ALA A 10 -14.38 -14.79 18.01
C ALA A 10 -15.21 -13.74 18.78
N LEU A 11 -16.01 -12.96 18.06
CA LEU A 11 -16.89 -11.92 18.62
C LEU A 11 -18.27 -12.47 19.02
N LYS A 12 -18.57 -13.73 18.71
CA LYS A 12 -19.88 -14.38 18.94
C LYS A 12 -21.03 -13.60 18.30
N VAL A 13 -20.81 -13.10 17.09
CA VAL A 13 -21.82 -12.34 16.35
C VAL A 13 -23.01 -13.25 16.05
N ASN A 14 -24.22 -12.81 16.43
CA ASN A 14 -25.44 -13.55 16.17
C ASN A 14 -26.19 -13.03 14.94
N GLN A 15 -27.09 -13.84 14.37
CA GLN A 15 -27.83 -13.52 13.15
C GLN A 15 -28.85 -12.36 13.29
N HIS A 16 -29.19 -11.98 14.53
CA HIS A 16 -30.10 -10.84 14.79
C HIS A 16 -29.35 -9.50 14.76
N GLU A 17 -28.02 -9.53 14.76
CA GLU A 17 -27.20 -8.32 14.64
C GLU A 17 -27.18 -7.83 13.21
N THR A 18 -27.28 -6.51 13.03
CA THR A 18 -27.18 -5.88 11.72
C THR A 18 -25.73 -5.61 11.38
N ILE A 19 -25.29 -6.08 10.23
CA ILE A 19 -23.90 -5.96 9.77
C ILE A 19 -23.76 -4.77 8.82
N GLU A 20 -22.98 -3.79 9.21
CA GLU A 20 -22.62 -2.66 8.34
C GLU A 20 -21.36 -2.97 7.53
N ILE A 21 -21.43 -2.84 6.21
CA ILE A 21 -20.29 -3.08 5.31
C ILE A 21 -19.85 -1.78 4.68
N CYS A 22 -18.55 -1.50 4.75
CA CYS A 22 -17.97 -0.37 4.04
C CYS A 22 -18.11 -0.54 2.51
N ARG A 23 -18.24 0.59 1.80
CA ARG A 23 -18.24 0.61 0.33
C ARG A 23 -16.88 0.13 -0.18
N GLY A 24 -16.88 -0.83 -1.08
CA GLY A 24 -15.66 -1.30 -1.72
C GLY A 24 -15.84 -2.65 -2.41
N TYR A 25 -15.25 -2.80 -3.59
CA TYR A 25 -15.32 -4.04 -4.37
C TYR A 25 -14.69 -5.25 -3.65
N MET A 26 -13.84 -5.03 -2.66
CA MET A 26 -13.23 -6.10 -1.84
C MET A 26 -14.26 -6.89 -1.03
N PHE A 27 -15.44 -6.31 -0.79
CA PHE A 27 -16.52 -6.93 -0.04
C PHE A 27 -17.56 -7.64 -0.94
N GLU A 28 -17.40 -7.67 -2.25
CA GLU A 28 -18.38 -8.28 -3.16
C GLU A 28 -18.63 -9.77 -2.88
N LYS A 29 -17.58 -10.52 -2.48
CA LYS A 29 -17.73 -11.92 -2.09
C LYS A 29 -18.32 -12.10 -0.67
N LEU A 30 -18.28 -11.07 0.15
CA LEU A 30 -18.83 -11.10 1.51
C LEU A 30 -20.34 -10.96 1.50
N LYS A 31 -20.88 -10.14 0.63
CA LYS A 31 -22.33 -9.87 0.53
C LYS A 31 -23.17 -11.14 0.35
N PRO A 32 -22.94 -11.98 -0.70
CA PRO A 32 -23.69 -13.23 -0.86
C PRO A 32 -23.48 -14.21 0.29
N TRP A 33 -22.28 -14.24 0.88
CA TRP A 33 -22.01 -15.08 2.03
C TRP A 33 -22.84 -14.66 3.26
N LEU A 34 -22.93 -13.36 3.57
CA LEU A 34 -23.78 -12.86 4.66
C LEU A 34 -25.25 -13.20 4.44
N THR A 35 -25.75 -13.02 3.22
CA THR A 35 -27.13 -13.40 2.86
C THR A 35 -27.35 -14.89 3.03
N GLN A 36 -26.44 -15.74 2.56
CA GLN A 36 -26.54 -17.19 2.71
C GLN A 36 -26.52 -17.64 4.18
N LYS A 37 -25.75 -16.95 5.02
CA LYS A 37 -25.70 -17.22 6.46
C LYS A 37 -26.89 -16.62 7.23
N GLY A 38 -27.79 -15.90 6.58
CA GLY A 38 -28.99 -15.31 7.19
C GLY A 38 -28.75 -14.03 7.99
N PHE A 39 -27.61 -13.36 7.80
CA PHE A 39 -27.35 -12.07 8.43
C PHE A 39 -28.11 -10.94 7.76
N CYS A 40 -28.65 -10.02 8.54
CA CYS A 40 -29.12 -8.73 8.05
C CYS A 40 -27.94 -7.81 7.83
N TRP A 41 -27.78 -7.26 6.62
CA TRP A 41 -26.65 -6.40 6.30
C TRP A 41 -27.02 -5.28 5.32
N TYR A 42 -26.26 -4.17 5.37
CA TYR A 42 -26.37 -3.10 4.39
C TYR A 42 -25.00 -2.41 4.16
N VAL A 43 -24.88 -1.74 3.00
CA VAL A 43 -23.67 -1.01 2.64
C VAL A 43 -23.78 0.43 3.10
N THR A 44 -22.80 0.88 3.85
CA THR A 44 -22.73 2.24 4.38
C THR A 44 -21.33 2.85 4.22
N GLN A 45 -21.20 4.12 4.55
CA GLN A 45 -19.90 4.77 4.70
C GLN A 45 -19.51 4.71 6.18
N ILE A 46 -18.53 3.88 6.50
CA ILE A 46 -17.95 3.83 7.85
C ILE A 46 -17.14 5.11 8.07
N THR A 47 -17.44 5.83 9.14
CA THR A 47 -16.78 7.09 9.52
C THR A 47 -16.51 7.13 11.02
N GLY A 48 -15.79 8.19 11.47
CA GLY A 48 -15.52 8.41 12.88
C GLY A 48 -14.48 7.46 13.44
N ARG A 49 -14.61 7.12 14.72
CA ARG A 49 -13.61 6.38 15.50
C ARG A 49 -13.21 5.03 14.90
N ILE A 50 -14.14 4.30 14.31
CA ILE A 50 -13.87 2.99 13.71
C ILE A 50 -12.93 3.16 12.52
N GLN A 51 -13.21 4.13 11.64
CA GLN A 51 -12.34 4.43 10.51
C GLN A 51 -10.94 4.85 10.97
N GLU A 52 -10.84 5.73 11.96
CA GLU A 52 -9.56 6.18 12.51
C GLU A 52 -8.72 5.02 13.05
N VAL A 53 -9.36 4.09 13.79
CA VAL A 53 -8.69 2.90 14.31
C VAL A 53 -8.18 2.00 13.19
N VAL A 54 -8.99 1.78 12.14
CA VAL A 54 -8.60 0.95 10.99
C VAL A 54 -7.45 1.59 10.22
N GLU A 55 -7.52 2.88 9.93
CA GLU A 55 -6.47 3.63 9.24
C GLU A 55 -5.16 3.64 10.04
N LYS A 56 -5.23 3.83 11.36
CA LYS A 56 -4.07 3.76 12.24
C LYS A 56 -3.43 2.38 12.30
N ASN A 57 -4.23 1.33 12.38
CA ASN A 57 -3.73 -0.05 12.36
C ASN A 57 -3.08 -0.38 11.01
N PHE A 58 -3.65 0.09 9.89
CA PHE A 58 -3.05 -0.07 8.57
C PHE A 58 -1.69 0.66 8.46
N GLU A 59 -1.60 1.88 8.97
CA GLU A 59 -0.34 2.63 9.04
C GLU A 59 0.72 1.87 9.84
N LEU A 60 0.39 1.44 11.06
CA LEU A 60 1.29 0.69 11.93
C LEU A 60 1.73 -0.63 11.29
N TYR A 61 0.83 -1.34 10.64
CA TYR A 61 1.15 -2.56 9.92
C TYR A 61 2.11 -2.29 8.76
N SER A 62 1.88 -1.24 7.97
CA SER A 62 2.76 -0.86 6.87
C SER A 62 4.16 -0.50 7.37
N ILE A 63 4.27 0.21 8.51
CA ILE A 63 5.55 0.53 9.15
C ILE A 63 6.26 -0.76 9.61
N LYS A 64 5.53 -1.71 10.18
CA LYS A 64 6.07 -3.02 10.57
C LYS A 64 6.62 -3.80 9.37
N LEU A 65 6.05 -3.63 8.19
CA LEU A 65 6.54 -4.20 6.93
C LEU A 65 7.75 -3.46 6.33
N GLY A 66 8.24 -2.40 6.99
CA GLY A 66 9.44 -1.66 6.60
C GLY A 66 9.19 -0.32 5.89
N LEU A 67 7.93 0.16 5.86
CA LEU A 67 7.66 1.52 5.38
C LEU A 67 8.21 2.53 6.40
N PRO A 68 9.04 3.53 5.99
CA PRO A 68 9.55 4.51 6.93
C PRO A 68 8.40 5.36 7.52
N ALA A 69 8.30 5.38 8.86
CA ALA A 69 7.24 6.10 9.57
C ALA A 69 7.18 7.58 9.18
N GLU A 70 8.33 8.26 9.10
CA GLU A 70 8.40 9.67 8.72
C GLU A 70 7.96 9.93 7.27
N TYR A 71 8.05 8.93 6.41
CA TYR A 71 7.64 9.05 5.01
C TYR A 71 6.12 9.15 4.85
N ILE A 72 5.34 8.58 5.77
CA ILE A 72 3.88 8.54 5.69
C ILE A 72 3.18 9.51 6.65
N LYS A 73 3.83 9.92 7.72
CA LYS A 73 3.31 10.63 8.91
C LYS A 73 2.39 11.84 8.62
N TYR A 74 2.67 12.60 7.57
CA TYR A 74 1.92 13.84 7.28
C TYR A 74 1.04 13.74 6.02
N THR A 75 0.71 12.54 5.60
CA THR A 75 -0.02 12.34 4.35
C THR A 75 -1.45 11.99 4.66
N ARG A 76 -2.41 12.73 4.10
CA ARG A 76 -3.83 12.35 4.13
C ARG A 76 -4.03 11.06 3.35
N TYR A 77 -4.96 10.23 3.80
CA TYR A 77 -5.27 8.91 3.24
C TYR A 77 -5.31 8.85 1.70
N PRO A 78 -5.92 9.79 0.95
CA PRO A 78 -5.92 9.72 -0.52
C PRO A 78 -4.51 9.76 -1.15
N PHE A 79 -3.54 10.35 -0.46
CA PHE A 79 -2.15 10.44 -0.94
C PHE A 79 -1.28 9.25 -0.53
N HIS A 80 -1.77 8.39 0.37
CA HIS A 80 -1.05 7.18 0.78
C HIS A 80 -0.83 6.23 -0.40
N PHE A 81 -1.77 6.15 -1.35
CA PHE A 81 -1.64 5.29 -2.51
C PHE A 81 -0.33 5.51 -3.28
N HIS A 82 -0.04 6.74 -3.67
CA HIS A 82 1.19 7.05 -4.42
C HIS A 82 2.46 6.85 -3.59
N LYS A 83 2.39 7.06 -2.28
CA LYS A 83 3.51 6.78 -1.38
C LYS A 83 3.73 5.28 -1.22
N LEU A 84 2.67 4.52 -1.01
CA LEU A 84 2.72 3.06 -0.93
C LEU A 84 3.18 2.45 -2.26
N LEU A 85 2.68 2.94 -3.39
CA LEU A 85 3.12 2.51 -4.72
C LEU A 85 4.63 2.69 -4.89
N ARG A 86 5.17 3.87 -4.58
CA ARG A 86 6.61 4.12 -4.65
C ARG A 86 7.41 3.20 -3.73
N TRP A 87 6.89 2.92 -2.54
CA TRP A 87 7.53 1.98 -1.62
C TRP A 87 7.51 0.55 -2.15
N VAL A 88 6.39 0.08 -2.72
CA VAL A 88 6.30 -1.23 -3.36
C VAL A 88 7.29 -1.34 -4.52
N LEU A 89 7.28 -0.35 -5.43
CA LEU A 89 8.12 -0.34 -6.62
C LEU A 89 9.62 -0.18 -6.31
N SER A 90 9.98 0.29 -5.13
CA SER A 90 11.39 0.38 -4.71
C SER A 90 12.02 -0.97 -4.33
N ASP A 91 11.23 -2.01 -4.17
CA ASP A 91 11.63 -3.38 -3.89
C ASP A 91 10.53 -4.34 -4.35
N TYR A 92 10.32 -4.34 -5.67
CA TYR A 92 9.14 -4.93 -6.31
C TYR A 92 8.95 -6.40 -5.94
N ASP A 93 9.96 -7.24 -6.15
CA ASP A 93 9.85 -8.69 -5.98
C ASP A 93 9.48 -9.09 -4.54
N ASN A 94 10.04 -8.40 -3.55
CA ASN A 94 9.76 -8.67 -2.15
C ASN A 94 8.41 -8.11 -1.67
N ARG A 95 7.88 -7.06 -2.33
CA ARG A 95 6.71 -6.33 -1.83
C ARG A 95 5.45 -6.53 -2.64
N ILE A 96 5.56 -7.01 -3.89
CA ILE A 96 4.38 -7.31 -4.71
C ILE A 96 3.46 -8.37 -4.09
N PRO A 97 3.95 -9.41 -3.39
CA PRO A 97 3.09 -10.37 -2.70
C PRO A 97 2.23 -9.75 -1.58
N LEU A 98 2.60 -8.56 -1.08
CA LEU A 98 1.83 -7.81 -0.09
C LEU A 98 0.66 -7.04 -0.72
N CYS A 99 0.60 -6.96 -2.05
CA CYS A 99 -0.32 -6.12 -2.78
C CYS A 99 -1.49 -6.92 -3.33
N LYS A 100 -2.67 -6.30 -3.32
CA LYS A 100 -3.80 -6.83 -4.07
C LYS A 100 -3.64 -6.46 -5.55
N VAL A 101 -3.27 -7.40 -6.39
CA VAL A 101 -2.91 -7.18 -7.80
C VAL A 101 -4.04 -7.47 -8.80
N GLY A 102 -5.18 -8.01 -8.36
CA GLY A 102 -6.29 -8.47 -9.23
C GLY A 102 -7.23 -7.38 -9.77
N TRP A 103 -6.86 -6.11 -9.71
CA TRP A 103 -7.72 -4.99 -10.16
C TRP A 103 -7.25 -4.41 -11.49
N LYS A 104 -8.20 -3.93 -12.30
CA LYS A 104 -7.93 -3.50 -13.69
C LYS A 104 -6.81 -2.46 -13.84
N SER A 105 -6.73 -1.50 -12.94
CA SER A 105 -5.68 -0.47 -13.01
C SER A 105 -4.29 -1.01 -12.67
N TRP A 106 -4.18 -2.19 -12.02
CA TRP A 106 -2.90 -2.82 -11.77
C TRP A 106 -2.19 -3.25 -13.06
N GLN A 107 -2.95 -3.69 -14.07
CA GLN A 107 -2.39 -4.05 -15.39
C GLN A 107 -1.63 -2.88 -16.00
N LYS A 108 -2.18 -1.65 -15.90
CA LYS A 108 -1.51 -0.43 -16.37
C LYS A 108 -0.20 -0.13 -15.62
N LEU A 109 -0.12 -0.50 -14.35
CA LEU A 109 1.10 -0.31 -13.55
C LEU A 109 2.21 -1.29 -13.94
N ARG A 110 1.87 -2.47 -14.46
CA ARG A 110 2.84 -3.44 -14.99
C ARG A 110 3.54 -2.97 -16.26
N GLU A 111 2.91 -2.11 -17.03
CA GLU A 111 3.42 -1.57 -18.30
C GLU A 111 4.35 -0.36 -18.09
N ILE A 112 4.50 0.11 -16.85
CA ILE A 112 5.35 1.25 -16.54
C ILE A 112 6.82 0.84 -16.68
N THR A 113 7.53 1.53 -17.55
CA THR A 113 8.98 1.39 -17.70
C THR A 113 9.67 2.49 -16.91
N PRO A 114 10.39 2.17 -15.82
CA PRO A 114 11.15 3.16 -15.08
C PRO A 114 12.43 3.51 -15.79
N SER A 115 12.92 4.73 -15.58
CA SER A 115 14.28 5.15 -15.90
C SER A 115 15.09 5.34 -14.64
N ILE A 116 16.39 5.04 -14.70
CA ILE A 116 17.31 5.18 -13.56
C ILE A 116 18.37 6.18 -13.92
N SER A 117 18.59 7.13 -13.03
CA SER A 117 19.68 8.09 -13.09
C SER A 117 20.42 8.16 -11.75
N PHE A 118 21.65 8.68 -11.78
CA PHE A 118 22.47 8.82 -10.58
C PHE A 118 22.76 10.30 -10.33
N SER A 119 22.73 10.70 -9.07
CA SER A 119 22.97 12.08 -8.66
C SER A 119 23.46 12.13 -7.21
N LYS A 120 23.66 13.34 -6.70
CA LYS A 120 23.87 13.59 -5.27
C LYS A 120 22.59 14.10 -4.64
N MET A 121 22.29 13.66 -3.42
CA MET A 121 21.13 14.14 -2.67
C MET A 121 21.36 15.60 -2.25
N GLU A 122 20.57 16.51 -2.81
CA GLU A 122 20.67 17.94 -2.52
C GLU A 122 19.84 18.38 -1.30
N HIS A 123 18.85 17.58 -0.95
CA HIS A 123 17.89 17.91 0.09
C HIS A 123 18.05 17.06 1.36
N THR A 124 17.46 17.52 2.45
CA THR A 124 17.34 16.77 3.70
C THR A 124 15.97 16.08 3.77
N ASN A 125 15.81 15.14 4.72
CA ASN A 125 14.56 14.45 5.02
C ASN A 125 14.03 13.47 3.95
N TYR A 126 14.91 12.94 3.10
CA TYR A 126 14.60 11.85 2.21
C TYR A 126 14.98 10.49 2.79
N PHE A 127 14.26 9.47 2.39
CA PHE A 127 14.46 8.08 2.80
C PHE A 127 14.71 7.21 1.58
N CYS A 128 15.64 6.28 1.72
CA CYS A 128 15.79 5.19 0.78
C CYS A 128 14.60 4.24 0.99
N LEU A 129 13.68 4.21 0.04
CA LEU A 129 12.46 3.43 0.19
C LEU A 129 12.71 1.91 0.17
N LYS A 130 13.89 1.46 -0.30
CA LYS A 130 14.26 0.04 -0.25
C LYS A 130 14.68 -0.38 1.15
N CYS A 131 15.69 0.26 1.74
CA CYS A 131 16.20 -0.13 3.05
C CYS A 131 15.58 0.61 4.24
N GLY A 132 14.70 1.60 4.00
CA GLY A 132 14.00 2.37 5.03
C GLY A 132 14.85 3.43 5.74
N LYS A 133 16.17 3.50 5.49
CA LYS A 133 17.09 4.42 6.17
C LYS A 133 17.07 5.81 5.52
N ARG A 134 17.35 6.82 6.33
CA ARG A 134 17.47 8.21 5.87
C ARG A 134 18.65 8.38 4.91
N ILE A 135 18.44 9.14 3.84
CA ILE A 135 19.48 9.53 2.89
C ILE A 135 20.10 10.85 3.37
N LYS A 136 21.43 10.87 3.52
CA LYS A 136 22.15 12.08 3.94
C LYS A 136 22.35 13.02 2.75
N LYS A 137 22.24 14.33 3.01
CA LYS A 137 22.59 15.35 2.02
C LYS A 137 24.03 15.15 1.54
N GLY A 138 24.25 15.26 0.24
CA GLY A 138 25.54 15.07 -0.41
C GLY A 138 25.92 13.63 -0.73
N SER A 139 25.16 12.61 -0.24
CA SER A 139 25.43 11.22 -0.60
C SER A 139 25.01 10.91 -2.01
N ASP A 140 25.71 9.96 -2.65
CA ASP A 140 25.33 9.43 -3.96
C ASP A 140 24.05 8.63 -3.86
N ILE A 141 23.14 8.86 -4.81
CA ILE A 141 21.83 8.24 -4.88
C ILE A 141 21.54 7.72 -6.29
N ALA A 142 20.72 6.70 -6.36
CA ALA A 142 19.98 6.34 -7.55
C ALA A 142 18.58 6.96 -7.47
N ILE A 143 18.13 7.53 -8.57
CA ILE A 143 16.81 8.09 -8.76
C ILE A 143 16.07 7.22 -9.76
N VAL A 144 15.02 6.55 -9.32
CA VAL A 144 14.12 5.80 -10.20
C VAL A 144 12.95 6.71 -10.53
N GLU A 145 12.80 7.04 -11.79
CA GLU A 145 11.72 7.86 -12.30
C GLU A 145 10.74 7.00 -13.08
N PHE A 146 9.45 7.18 -12.84
CA PHE A 146 8.38 6.55 -13.62
C PHE A 146 7.17 7.46 -13.72
N TYR A 147 6.36 7.24 -14.75
CA TYR A 147 5.12 7.96 -14.97
C TYR A 147 3.92 7.01 -14.74
N SER A 148 3.03 7.42 -13.86
CA SER A 148 1.71 6.81 -13.73
C SER A 148 0.65 7.85 -14.13
N ASN A 149 -0.23 8.29 -13.25
CA ASN A 149 -1.06 9.48 -13.50
C ASN A 149 -0.27 10.79 -13.38
N GLN A 150 0.91 10.72 -12.80
CA GLN A 150 1.84 11.83 -12.61
C GLN A 150 3.27 11.31 -12.63
N ARG A 151 4.23 12.22 -12.77
CA ARG A 151 5.66 11.93 -12.64
C ARG A 151 5.99 11.56 -11.20
N ASN A 152 6.67 10.44 -11.00
CA ASN A 152 7.04 9.91 -9.69
C ASN A 152 8.54 9.69 -9.61
N PHE A 153 9.09 9.91 -8.41
CA PHE A 153 10.50 9.68 -8.11
C PHE A 153 10.62 8.79 -6.88
N ILE A 154 11.54 7.83 -6.97
CA ILE A 154 12.00 6.99 -5.87
C ILE A 154 13.47 7.27 -5.67
N PHE A 155 13.87 7.63 -4.45
CA PHE A 155 15.27 7.86 -4.10
C PHE A 155 15.81 6.64 -3.35
N LEU A 156 16.95 6.13 -3.80
CA LEU A 156 17.62 4.98 -3.22
C LEU A 156 19.08 5.34 -2.89
N HIS A 157 19.66 4.74 -1.86
CA HIS A 157 21.11 4.80 -1.72
C HIS A 157 21.76 4.12 -2.93
N LYS A 158 22.91 4.63 -3.34
CA LYS A 158 23.78 3.92 -4.28
C LYS A 158 24.16 2.57 -3.67
N GLY A 159 23.87 1.48 -4.39
CA GLY A 159 23.98 0.10 -3.88
C GLY A 159 22.67 -0.51 -3.38
N CYS A 160 21.63 0.29 -3.18
CA CYS A 160 20.27 -0.24 -3.00
C CYS A 160 19.52 -0.44 -4.33
N GLU A 161 20.07 0.03 -5.45
CA GLU A 161 19.48 -0.12 -6.79
C GLU A 161 19.73 -1.49 -7.44
N ALA A 162 20.52 -2.36 -6.85
CA ALA A 162 21.02 -3.61 -7.46
C ALA A 162 19.94 -4.56 -8.03
N SER A 163 18.70 -4.39 -7.64
CA SER A 163 17.55 -5.10 -8.24
C SER A 163 16.90 -4.33 -9.40
N ALA A 164 17.30 -3.09 -9.64
CA ALA A 164 16.72 -2.23 -10.68
C ALA A 164 17.52 -2.28 -12.00
N ASN A 165 18.69 -2.91 -12.00
CA ASN A 165 19.59 -2.99 -13.19
C ASN A 165 19.30 -4.19 -14.11
N GLU A 166 18.63 -5.22 -13.67
CA GLU A 166 18.06 -6.22 -14.56
C GLU A 166 16.74 -5.63 -15.05
N LYS A 167 16.60 -5.37 -16.36
CA LYS A 167 15.42 -4.85 -17.04
C LYS A 167 14.20 -4.83 -16.12
N VAL A 168 13.96 -3.71 -15.46
CA VAL A 168 12.80 -3.58 -14.59
C VAL A 168 11.58 -3.55 -15.49
N SER A 169 11.24 -4.71 -16.03
CA SER A 169 9.87 -4.95 -16.42
C SER A 169 9.17 -5.38 -15.13
N TRP A 170 8.33 -4.58 -14.58
CA TRP A 170 7.40 -4.96 -13.54
C TRP A 170 6.32 -5.90 -14.10
N SER A 171 6.76 -6.82 -15.00
CA SER A 171 5.94 -7.82 -15.70
C SER A 171 5.72 -9.07 -14.84
#